data_c508d51d1ab68c4aad4c064043993ab5
#
_entry.id   c508d51d1ab68c4aad4c064043993ab5
#
_cell.length_a   1.000
_cell.length_b   1.000
_cell.length_c   1.000
_cell.angle_alpha   90.00
_cell.angle_beta   90.00
_cell.angle_gamma   90.00
#
_symmetry.space_group_name_H-M   'P 1'
#
loop_
_entity.id
_entity.type
_entity.pdbx_description
1 polymer ?
#
loop_
_entity_poly.entity_id
_entity_poly.type
_entity_poly.pdbx_seq_one_letter_code
_entity_poly.pdbx_strand_id
1 'polypeptide(L)'
;TLESVVNHNRQLKVGTAGIKYLNAAEIIKHTYKGWNAKDRKAFEDMVINVWYPVIKDWTPRYNGNWDAANGQTLMCIGIFLDRRDIFDTACKQLTDGNTNGAIKNYFYESGQCQESGRDQQHVQMGLAFLACAAEIAWNQDIDLYGAFDNRLYKGFEYTARYMSGEKVPHVQYITWCGKSVYGPEISSKQREKICPAWERAYHHYHDRKGMDMPYTRKMIQRSRPEGTANQSFMPWASLTSAGFPVR
;
A
#
# COMPACT_ATOMS: atom_id res chain seq x y z
N THR A 1 1.23 -14.68 18.94
CA THR A 1 2.49 -14.99 18.25
C THR A 1 2.22 -15.39 16.80
N LEU A 2 3.21 -15.29 15.90
CA LEU A 2 3.07 -15.73 14.50
C LEU A 2 2.85 -17.25 14.39
N GLU A 3 3.22 -18.01 15.40
CA GLU A 3 3.00 -19.45 15.49
C GLU A 3 1.52 -19.84 15.56
N SER A 4 0.69 -18.97 16.12
CA SER A 4 -0.77 -19.19 16.17
C SER A 4 -1.47 -18.93 14.83
N VAL A 5 -0.77 -18.36 13.83
CA VAL A 5 -1.29 -18.06 12.51
C VAL A 5 -0.89 -19.18 11.55
N VAL A 6 -1.83 -20.07 11.26
CA VAL A 6 -1.61 -21.20 10.35
C VAL A 6 -1.56 -20.69 8.89
N ASN A 7 -0.68 -21.26 8.06
CA ASN A 7 -0.58 -21.02 6.62
C ASN A 7 0.10 -19.70 6.18
N HIS A 8 -0.05 -19.44 4.88
CA HIS A 8 0.41 -18.25 4.17
C HIS A 8 -0.15 -16.93 4.72
N ASN A 9 -1.21 -16.95 5.53
CA ASN A 9 -1.73 -15.75 6.21
C ASN A 9 -0.70 -15.04 7.10
N ARG A 10 0.40 -15.70 7.47
CA ARG A 10 1.51 -15.08 8.19
C ARG A 10 2.09 -13.88 7.44
N GLN A 11 2.27 -14.01 6.12
CA GLN A 11 2.80 -12.91 5.29
C GLN A 11 1.85 -11.71 5.34
N LEU A 12 0.56 -11.94 5.11
CA LEU A 12 -0.42 -10.85 5.15
C LEU A 12 -0.49 -10.21 6.55
N LYS A 13 -0.38 -11.01 7.61
CA LYS A 13 -0.38 -10.50 8.98
C LYS A 13 0.83 -9.60 9.26
N VAL A 14 2.01 -10.02 8.86
CA VAL A 14 3.22 -9.19 8.98
C VAL A 14 3.11 -7.94 8.09
N GLY A 15 2.68 -8.09 6.83
CA GLY A 15 2.56 -6.98 5.87
C GLY A 15 1.57 -5.89 6.29
N THR A 16 0.46 -6.25 6.97
CA THR A 16 -0.57 -5.27 7.38
C THR A 16 -0.36 -4.71 8.79
N ALA A 17 0.21 -5.49 9.70
CA ALA A 17 0.47 -5.06 11.08
C ALA A 17 1.87 -4.48 11.25
N GLY A 18 2.88 -5.07 10.60
CA GLY A 18 4.28 -4.70 10.75
C GLY A 18 4.55 -3.22 10.49
N ILE A 19 3.97 -2.66 9.45
CA ILE A 19 4.12 -1.23 9.14
C ILE A 19 3.73 -0.33 10.31
N LYS A 20 2.66 -0.67 11.05
CA LYS A 20 2.17 0.13 12.18
C LYS A 20 3.14 0.11 13.35
N TYR A 21 3.63 -1.10 13.69
CA TYR A 21 4.62 -1.25 14.76
C TYR A 21 5.96 -0.60 14.40
N LEU A 22 6.41 -0.70 13.14
CA LEU A 22 7.64 -0.08 12.69
C LEU A 22 7.56 1.45 12.70
N ASN A 23 6.43 2.04 12.24
CA ASN A 23 6.23 3.48 12.35
C ASN A 23 6.21 3.95 13.82
N ALA A 24 5.50 3.22 14.70
CA ALA A 24 5.49 3.54 16.12
C ALA A 24 6.91 3.42 16.74
N ALA A 25 7.64 2.36 16.40
CA ALA A 25 8.99 2.14 16.86
C ALA A 25 9.96 3.23 16.38
N GLU A 26 9.84 3.67 15.11
CA GLU A 26 10.65 4.76 14.56
C GLU A 26 10.38 6.09 15.29
N ILE A 27 9.11 6.41 15.55
CA ILE A 27 8.75 7.59 16.34
C ILE A 27 9.37 7.50 17.75
N ILE A 28 9.21 6.36 18.44
CA ILE A 28 9.74 6.18 19.80
C ILE A 28 11.28 6.25 19.79
N LYS A 29 11.94 5.63 18.81
CA LYS A 29 13.41 5.64 18.63
C LYS A 29 13.98 7.06 18.66
N HIS A 30 13.27 8.01 18.06
CA HIS A 30 13.73 9.39 17.89
C HIS A 30 13.15 10.38 18.91
N THR A 31 12.08 10.05 19.62
CA THR A 31 11.37 11.00 20.50
C THR A 31 11.34 10.61 21.96
N TYR A 32 11.54 9.33 22.31
CA TYR A 32 11.41 8.85 23.68
C TYR A 32 12.73 8.31 24.26
N LYS A 33 13.34 9.06 25.15
CA LYS A 33 14.61 8.71 25.80
C LYS A 33 14.56 7.49 26.70
N GLY A 34 13.36 7.07 27.13
CA GLY A 34 13.17 5.92 28.02
C GLY A 34 13.23 4.57 27.33
N TRP A 35 13.30 4.51 26.00
CA TRP A 35 13.49 3.23 25.29
C TRP A 35 14.96 2.81 25.36
N ASN A 36 15.27 1.98 26.34
CA ASN A 36 16.62 1.54 26.58
C ASN A 36 17.18 0.66 25.45
N ALA A 37 18.51 0.57 25.37
CA ALA A 37 19.20 -0.14 24.28
C ALA A 37 18.88 -1.64 24.24
N LYS A 38 18.64 -2.29 25.38
CA LYS A 38 18.31 -3.72 25.46
C LYS A 38 16.94 -4.00 24.83
N ASP A 39 15.92 -3.21 25.16
CA ASP A 39 14.57 -3.40 24.64
C ASP A 39 14.50 -3.04 23.15
N ARG A 40 15.22 -1.98 22.72
CA ARG A 40 15.35 -1.65 21.30
C ARG A 40 16.01 -2.80 20.53
N LYS A 41 17.12 -3.34 21.03
CA LYS A 41 17.79 -4.48 20.39
C LYS A 41 16.90 -5.71 20.31
N ALA A 42 16.12 -6.00 21.34
CA ALA A 42 15.17 -7.11 21.32
C ALA A 42 14.09 -6.94 20.23
N PHE A 43 13.60 -5.69 20.02
CA PHE A 43 12.66 -5.40 18.94
C PHE A 43 13.32 -5.51 17.56
N GLU A 44 14.54 -4.98 17.37
CA GLU A 44 15.33 -5.13 16.15
C GLU A 44 15.55 -6.62 15.79
N ASP A 45 15.92 -7.43 16.79
CA ASP A 45 16.12 -8.88 16.62
C ASP A 45 14.81 -9.60 16.24
N MET A 46 13.70 -9.23 16.82
CA MET A 46 12.39 -9.75 16.44
C MET A 46 12.06 -9.39 15.00
N VAL A 47 12.29 -8.15 14.59
CA VAL A 47 12.03 -7.68 13.22
C VAL A 47 12.86 -8.46 12.20
N ILE A 48 14.19 -8.57 12.41
CA ILE A 48 15.08 -9.19 11.42
C ILE A 48 15.02 -10.72 11.42
N ASN A 49 14.78 -11.35 12.57
CA ASN A 49 14.83 -12.81 12.68
C ASN A 49 13.43 -13.47 12.59
N VAL A 50 12.34 -12.72 12.83
CA VAL A 50 10.98 -13.27 12.82
C VAL A 50 10.14 -12.70 11.68
N TRP A 51 10.08 -11.37 11.50
CA TRP A 51 9.22 -10.77 10.49
C TRP A 51 9.82 -10.79 9.09
N TYR A 52 11.08 -10.35 8.97
CA TYR A 52 11.75 -10.26 7.67
C TYR A 52 11.77 -11.61 6.92
N PRO A 53 12.12 -12.76 7.53
CA PRO A 53 12.11 -14.05 6.81
C PRO A 53 10.74 -14.48 6.31
N VAL A 54 9.66 -13.98 6.93
CA VAL A 54 8.28 -14.31 6.53
C VAL A 54 7.86 -13.57 5.26
N ILE A 55 8.35 -12.35 5.03
CA ILE A 55 7.88 -11.47 3.95
C ILE A 55 8.92 -11.13 2.89
N LYS A 56 10.19 -11.51 3.06
CA LYS A 56 11.28 -11.17 2.13
C LYS A 56 11.16 -11.83 0.76
N ASP A 57 10.47 -12.97 0.67
CA ASP A 57 10.37 -13.75 -0.55
C ASP A 57 9.03 -13.43 -1.25
N TRP A 58 9.13 -12.87 -2.44
CA TRP A 58 8.01 -12.53 -3.30
C TRP A 58 7.55 -13.76 -4.07
N THR A 59 6.23 -13.97 -4.17
CA THR A 59 5.69 -15.13 -4.88
C THR A 59 4.64 -14.74 -5.92
N PRO A 60 4.80 -15.20 -7.17
CA PRO A 60 3.89 -14.89 -8.27
C PRO A 60 2.44 -15.29 -8.05
N ARG A 61 2.18 -16.23 -7.15
CA ARG A 61 0.83 -16.75 -6.89
C ARG A 61 0.00 -15.91 -5.93
N TYR A 62 0.61 -14.95 -5.22
CA TYR A 62 -0.13 -14.07 -4.32
C TYR A 62 -0.88 -12.99 -5.11
N ASN A 63 -2.00 -12.54 -4.56
CA ASN A 63 -2.66 -11.35 -5.06
C ASN A 63 -1.79 -10.11 -4.84
N GLY A 64 -1.90 -9.14 -5.73
CA GLY A 64 -1.04 -7.97 -5.71
C GLY A 64 -1.17 -7.11 -4.44
N ASN A 65 -2.34 -7.10 -3.81
CA ASN A 65 -2.51 -6.44 -2.51
C ASN A 65 -1.67 -7.08 -1.39
N TRP A 66 -1.37 -8.37 -1.46
CA TRP A 66 -0.46 -9.03 -0.51
C TRP A 66 0.99 -8.59 -0.72
N ASP A 67 1.44 -8.56 -1.97
CA ASP A 67 2.77 -8.06 -2.30
C ASP A 67 2.92 -6.59 -1.89
N ALA A 68 1.90 -5.76 -2.16
CA ALA A 68 1.89 -4.36 -1.74
C ALA A 68 1.96 -4.21 -0.21
N ALA A 69 1.21 -5.02 0.55
CA ALA A 69 1.27 -5.05 2.02
C ALA A 69 2.64 -5.45 2.53
N ASN A 70 3.25 -6.48 1.94
CA ASN A 70 4.59 -6.94 2.33
C ASN A 70 5.66 -5.91 1.96
N GLY A 71 5.57 -5.33 0.77
CA GLY A 71 6.52 -4.34 0.27
C GLY A 71 6.59 -3.08 1.12
N GLN A 72 5.45 -2.48 1.48
CA GLN A 72 5.44 -1.31 2.38
C GLN A 72 6.10 -1.62 3.73
N THR A 73 5.90 -2.82 4.26
CA THR A 73 6.50 -3.24 5.53
C THR A 73 7.99 -3.53 5.39
N LEU A 74 8.44 -4.14 4.27
CA LEU A 74 9.87 -4.33 3.98
C LEU A 74 10.60 -2.99 3.87
N MET A 75 10.00 -1.98 3.25
CA MET A 75 10.57 -0.63 3.20
C MET A 75 10.75 -0.06 4.61
N CYS A 76 9.75 -0.19 5.48
CA CYS A 76 9.85 0.24 6.88
C CYS A 76 10.92 -0.56 7.65
N ILE A 77 11.07 -1.87 7.41
CA ILE A 77 12.14 -2.69 8.00
C ILE A 77 13.51 -2.14 7.59
N GLY A 78 13.69 -1.84 6.30
CA GLY A 78 14.92 -1.26 5.79
C GLY A 78 15.28 0.06 6.47
N ILE A 79 14.32 0.96 6.63
CA ILE A 79 14.52 2.25 7.31
C ILE A 79 14.84 2.04 8.80
N PHE A 80 14.01 1.30 9.53
CA PHE A 80 14.14 1.12 10.96
C PHE A 80 15.47 0.47 11.38
N LEU A 81 15.96 -0.48 10.57
CA LEU A 81 17.21 -1.21 10.80
C LEU A 81 18.45 -0.61 10.10
N ASP A 82 18.30 0.56 9.44
CA ASP A 82 19.37 1.17 8.62
C ASP A 82 19.93 0.21 7.54
N ARG A 83 19.04 -0.62 6.94
CA ARG A 83 19.33 -1.63 5.92
C ARG A 83 18.85 -1.14 4.55
N ARG A 84 19.67 -0.33 3.91
CA ARG A 84 19.40 0.25 2.59
C ARG A 84 19.13 -0.82 1.53
N ASP A 85 19.83 -1.95 1.60
CA ASP A 85 19.63 -3.09 0.70
C ASP A 85 18.22 -3.68 0.75
N ILE A 86 17.61 -3.78 1.95
CA ILE A 86 16.22 -4.24 2.12
C ILE A 86 15.25 -3.20 1.54
N PHE A 87 15.48 -1.93 1.84
CA PHE A 87 14.65 -0.84 1.34
C PHE A 87 14.66 -0.76 -0.20
N ASP A 88 15.84 -0.72 -0.82
CA ASP A 88 15.99 -0.62 -2.27
C ASP A 88 15.41 -1.83 -3.00
N THR A 89 15.60 -3.04 -2.44
CA THR A 89 14.98 -4.26 -2.97
C THR A 89 13.46 -4.16 -2.97
N ALA A 90 12.86 -3.69 -1.87
CA ALA A 90 11.42 -3.54 -1.77
C ALA A 90 10.89 -2.47 -2.75
N CYS A 91 11.56 -1.32 -2.86
CA CYS A 91 11.23 -0.28 -3.84
C CYS A 91 11.24 -0.83 -5.27
N LYS A 92 12.30 -1.52 -5.66
CA LYS A 92 12.43 -2.12 -6.99
C LYS A 92 11.33 -3.13 -7.26
N GLN A 93 11.05 -4.01 -6.30
CA GLN A 93 10.01 -5.03 -6.45
C GLN A 93 8.61 -4.40 -6.58
N LEU A 94 8.29 -3.35 -5.83
CA LEU A 94 7.02 -2.65 -5.94
C LEU A 94 6.90 -1.79 -7.20
N THR A 95 8.02 -1.39 -7.79
CA THR A 95 7.99 -0.60 -9.04
C THR A 95 7.82 -1.52 -10.24
N ASP A 96 8.83 -2.35 -10.55
CA ASP A 96 8.92 -3.13 -11.78
C ASP A 96 9.25 -4.62 -11.55
N GLY A 97 9.10 -5.11 -10.34
CA GLY A 97 9.37 -6.50 -9.98
C GLY A 97 8.48 -7.52 -10.69
N ASN A 98 8.91 -8.77 -10.66
CA ASN A 98 8.16 -9.90 -11.21
C ASN A 98 7.15 -10.43 -10.18
N THR A 99 6.26 -9.56 -9.72
CA THR A 99 5.20 -9.85 -8.75
C THR A 99 3.90 -9.22 -9.19
N ASN A 100 2.78 -9.72 -8.66
CA ASN A 100 1.47 -9.14 -8.95
C ASN A 100 1.27 -7.77 -8.31
N GLY A 101 2.00 -7.43 -7.25
CA GLY A 101 1.93 -6.14 -6.56
C GLY A 101 2.84 -5.07 -7.11
N ALA A 102 3.71 -5.37 -8.08
CA ALA A 102 4.49 -4.34 -8.76
C ALA A 102 3.55 -3.40 -9.52
N ILE A 103 3.77 -2.09 -9.43
CA ILE A 103 2.89 -1.07 -10.02
C ILE A 103 2.66 -1.35 -11.52
N LYS A 104 3.70 -1.73 -12.26
CA LYS A 104 3.58 -2.07 -13.70
C LYS A 104 2.67 -3.27 -13.96
N ASN A 105 2.58 -4.21 -13.01
CA ASN A 105 1.84 -5.46 -13.16
C ASN A 105 0.45 -5.38 -12.49
N TYR A 106 0.32 -4.60 -11.42
CA TYR A 106 -0.92 -4.49 -10.65
C TYR A 106 -2.00 -3.69 -11.36
N PHE A 107 -1.58 -2.73 -12.20
CA PHE A 107 -2.50 -1.86 -12.94
C PHE A 107 -2.32 -2.00 -14.45
N TYR A 108 -3.41 -2.01 -15.17
CA TYR A 108 -3.43 -1.66 -16.59
C TYR A 108 -3.27 -0.14 -16.79
N GLU A 109 -2.94 0.29 -18.00
CA GLU A 109 -2.81 1.73 -18.33
C GLU A 109 -4.08 2.54 -18.10
N SER A 110 -5.24 1.89 -18.18
CA SER A 110 -6.54 2.47 -17.84
C SER A 110 -6.72 2.81 -16.36
N GLY A 111 -5.85 2.31 -15.47
CA GLY A 111 -6.01 2.36 -14.02
C GLY A 111 -6.77 1.16 -13.42
N GLN A 112 -7.33 0.27 -14.25
CA GLN A 112 -7.92 -0.97 -13.75
C GLN A 112 -6.84 -1.80 -13.05
N CYS A 113 -7.12 -2.24 -11.81
CA CYS A 113 -6.19 -3.08 -11.07
C CYS A 113 -6.60 -4.55 -11.04
N GLN A 114 -5.69 -5.40 -10.60
CA GLN A 114 -5.90 -6.85 -10.47
C GLN A 114 -7.18 -7.21 -9.71
N GLU A 115 -7.52 -6.47 -8.67
CA GLU A 115 -8.64 -6.78 -7.78
C GLU A 115 -9.99 -6.26 -8.29
N SER A 116 -10.02 -5.51 -9.41
CA SER A 116 -11.25 -4.85 -9.92
C SER A 116 -12.40 -5.83 -10.20
N GLY A 117 -12.09 -7.06 -10.61
CA GLY A 117 -13.08 -8.13 -10.80
C GLY A 117 -13.41 -8.93 -9.54
N ARG A 118 -12.73 -8.67 -8.42
CA ARG A 118 -12.89 -9.41 -7.16
C ARG A 118 -13.90 -8.75 -6.22
N ASP A 119 -13.57 -7.60 -5.66
CA ASP A 119 -14.43 -6.75 -4.84
C ASP A 119 -13.73 -5.40 -4.57
N GLN A 120 -14.52 -4.38 -4.25
CA GLN A 120 -14.00 -3.02 -4.12
C GLN A 120 -13.27 -2.77 -2.79
N GLN A 121 -13.42 -3.61 -1.79
CA GLN A 121 -12.62 -3.50 -0.56
C GLN A 121 -11.17 -3.91 -0.82
N HIS A 122 -10.92 -5.01 -1.54
CA HIS A 122 -9.56 -5.44 -1.87
C HIS A 122 -8.88 -4.48 -2.86
N VAL A 123 -9.65 -3.88 -3.79
CA VAL A 123 -9.14 -2.77 -4.63
C VAL A 123 -8.61 -1.63 -3.76
N GLN A 124 -9.42 -1.13 -2.82
CA GLN A 124 -9.01 -0.06 -1.91
C GLN A 124 -7.82 -0.45 -1.02
N MET A 125 -7.72 -1.72 -0.60
CA MET A 125 -6.57 -2.21 0.16
C MET A 125 -5.28 -2.12 -0.66
N GLY A 126 -5.29 -2.60 -1.90
CA GLY A 126 -4.12 -2.52 -2.78
C GLY A 126 -3.68 -1.09 -3.06
N LEU A 127 -4.64 -0.20 -3.37
CA LEU A 127 -4.39 1.23 -3.54
C LEU A 127 -3.76 1.87 -2.30
N ALA A 128 -4.32 1.59 -1.12
CA ALA A 128 -3.83 2.14 0.14
C ALA A 128 -2.41 1.68 0.47
N PHE A 129 -2.10 0.39 0.26
CA PHE A 129 -0.77 -0.15 0.54
C PHE A 129 0.28 0.42 -0.42
N LEU A 130 -0.06 0.55 -1.70
CA LEU A 130 0.84 1.17 -2.68
C LEU A 130 1.02 2.67 -2.43
N ALA A 131 -0.02 3.39 -2.02
CA ALA A 131 0.12 4.79 -1.62
C ALA A 131 0.97 4.95 -0.35
N CYS A 132 0.85 4.03 0.63
CA CYS A 132 1.75 4.00 1.79
C CYS A 132 3.20 3.76 1.37
N ALA A 133 3.44 2.78 0.52
CA ALA A 133 4.78 2.50 0.00
C ALA A 133 5.36 3.70 -0.77
N ALA A 134 4.54 4.34 -1.60
CA ALA A 134 4.95 5.53 -2.34
C ALA A 134 5.28 6.72 -1.43
N GLU A 135 4.53 6.92 -0.33
CA GLU A 135 4.83 7.96 0.65
C GLU A 135 6.12 7.67 1.45
N ILE A 136 6.33 6.39 1.81
CA ILE A 136 7.59 5.97 2.45
C ILE A 136 8.77 6.25 1.52
N ALA A 137 8.65 5.91 0.23
CA ALA A 137 9.69 6.18 -0.77
C ALA A 137 9.91 7.70 -0.97
N TRP A 138 8.83 8.49 -1.04
CA TRP A 138 8.88 9.93 -1.18
C TRP A 138 9.66 10.60 -0.03
N ASN A 139 9.48 10.11 1.20
CA ASN A 139 10.23 10.57 2.36
C ASN A 139 11.73 10.15 2.35
N GLN A 140 12.13 9.30 1.40
CA GLN A 140 13.50 8.89 1.12
C GLN A 140 13.99 9.39 -0.25
N ASP A 141 13.37 10.47 -0.78
CA ASP A 141 13.68 11.13 -2.05
C ASP A 141 13.56 10.21 -3.29
N ILE A 142 12.66 9.21 -3.23
CA ILE A 142 12.34 8.31 -4.34
C ILE A 142 10.88 8.48 -4.75
N ASP A 143 10.63 8.86 -6.02
CA ASP A 143 9.28 9.05 -6.54
C ASP A 143 8.67 7.76 -7.10
N LEU A 144 8.05 6.95 -6.23
CA LEU A 144 7.21 5.83 -6.66
C LEU A 144 5.83 6.26 -7.17
N TYR A 145 5.35 7.43 -6.76
CA TYR A 145 4.06 7.93 -7.23
C TYR A 145 4.07 8.21 -8.74
N GLY A 146 5.19 8.74 -9.27
CA GLY A 146 5.38 9.01 -10.69
C GLY A 146 5.60 7.77 -11.57
N ALA A 147 5.78 6.58 -10.97
CA ALA A 147 6.10 5.37 -11.71
C ALA A 147 5.09 5.04 -12.83
N PHE A 148 5.61 4.66 -14.02
CA PHE A 148 4.81 4.29 -15.20
C PHE A 148 3.75 5.33 -15.56
N ASP A 149 4.17 6.57 -15.72
CA ASP A 149 3.29 7.69 -16.05
C ASP A 149 2.11 7.81 -15.07
N ASN A 150 2.46 7.94 -13.78
CA ASN A 150 1.50 8.09 -12.68
C ASN A 150 0.45 6.94 -12.65
N ARG A 151 0.88 5.71 -12.85
CA ARG A 151 -0.04 4.56 -12.93
C ARG A 151 -0.91 4.42 -11.67
N LEU A 152 -0.36 4.75 -10.50
CA LEU A 152 -1.09 4.74 -9.24
C LEU A 152 -2.21 5.81 -9.21
N TYR A 153 -1.94 7.02 -9.70
CA TYR A 153 -2.96 8.07 -9.88
C TYR A 153 -4.15 7.56 -10.73
N LYS A 154 -3.84 6.95 -11.88
CA LYS A 154 -4.86 6.36 -12.76
C LYS A 154 -5.68 5.30 -12.03
N GLY A 155 -5.06 4.50 -11.17
CA GLY A 155 -5.73 3.50 -10.33
C GLY A 155 -6.71 4.11 -9.33
N PHE A 156 -6.34 5.21 -8.69
CA PHE A 156 -7.21 5.95 -7.77
C PHE A 156 -8.41 6.55 -8.51
N GLU A 157 -8.19 7.28 -9.60
CA GLU A 157 -9.27 7.92 -10.37
C GLU A 157 -10.22 6.90 -11.02
N TYR A 158 -9.69 5.81 -11.59
CA TYR A 158 -10.50 4.72 -12.15
C TYR A 158 -11.43 4.11 -11.08
N THR A 159 -10.85 3.75 -9.92
CA THR A 159 -11.60 3.12 -8.83
C THR A 159 -12.63 4.08 -8.23
N ALA A 160 -12.24 5.31 -7.96
CA ALA A 160 -13.12 6.34 -7.42
C ALA A 160 -14.28 6.65 -8.37
N ARG A 161 -14.02 6.71 -9.68
CA ARG A 161 -15.03 6.89 -10.71
C ARG A 161 -16.06 5.76 -10.68
N TYR A 162 -15.61 4.52 -10.65
CA TYR A 162 -16.50 3.36 -10.51
C TYR A 162 -17.30 3.41 -9.21
N MET A 163 -16.66 3.67 -8.08
CA MET A 163 -17.33 3.76 -6.78
C MET A 163 -18.29 4.96 -6.65
N SER A 164 -18.14 5.97 -7.50
CA SER A 164 -19.08 7.11 -7.62
C SER A 164 -20.34 6.78 -8.43
N GLY A 165 -20.49 5.57 -8.94
CA GLY A 165 -21.67 5.14 -9.69
C GLY A 165 -21.49 5.13 -11.21
N GLU A 166 -20.37 5.64 -11.73
CA GLU A 166 -20.13 5.70 -13.17
C GLU A 166 -19.67 4.34 -13.73
N LYS A 167 -19.88 4.17 -15.04
CA LYS A 167 -19.28 3.06 -15.79
C LYS A 167 -17.84 3.37 -16.11
N VAL A 168 -16.97 2.35 -16.03
CA VAL A 168 -15.56 2.41 -16.41
C VAL A 168 -15.26 1.28 -17.40
N PRO A 169 -14.30 1.46 -18.31
CA PRO A 169 -13.82 0.36 -19.16
C PRO A 169 -13.30 -0.77 -18.31
N HIS A 170 -13.65 -2.01 -18.61
CA HIS A 170 -13.16 -3.17 -17.88
C HIS A 170 -12.86 -4.31 -18.84
N VAL A 171 -11.74 -5.00 -18.61
CA VAL A 171 -11.39 -6.24 -19.29
C VAL A 171 -11.00 -7.27 -18.23
N GLN A 172 -11.13 -8.54 -18.58
CA GLN A 172 -10.68 -9.58 -17.66
C GLN A 172 -9.19 -9.41 -17.34
N TYR A 173 -8.85 -9.36 -16.07
CA TYR A 173 -7.46 -9.17 -15.65
C TYR A 173 -6.64 -10.42 -15.91
N ILE A 174 -5.50 -10.26 -16.55
CA ILE A 174 -4.49 -11.30 -16.73
C ILE A 174 -3.26 -10.89 -15.92
N THR A 175 -2.85 -11.75 -14.99
CA THR A 175 -1.66 -11.53 -14.18
C THR A 175 -0.40 -11.50 -15.04
N TRP A 176 0.67 -10.92 -14.54
CA TRP A 176 1.96 -10.88 -15.24
C TRP A 176 2.49 -12.28 -15.62
N CYS A 177 2.09 -13.32 -14.90
CA CYS A 177 2.43 -14.70 -15.23
C CYS A 177 1.43 -15.40 -16.18
N GLY A 178 0.50 -14.65 -16.79
CA GLY A 178 -0.41 -15.15 -17.84
C GLY A 178 -1.66 -15.86 -17.32
N LYS A 179 -2.01 -15.74 -16.03
CA LYS A 179 -3.21 -16.35 -15.46
C LYS A 179 -4.35 -15.33 -15.32
N SER A 180 -5.55 -15.73 -15.73
CA SER A 180 -6.78 -15.01 -15.38
C SER A 180 -7.10 -15.22 -13.90
N VAL A 181 -7.43 -14.14 -13.17
CA VAL A 181 -7.62 -14.19 -11.70
C VAL A 181 -9.09 -14.09 -11.31
N TYR A 182 -9.83 -13.20 -11.94
CA TYR A 182 -11.23 -12.92 -11.62
C TYR A 182 -12.08 -12.86 -12.89
N GLY A 183 -13.41 -12.74 -12.71
CA GLY A 183 -14.35 -12.75 -13.84
C GLY A 183 -14.17 -11.61 -14.84
N PRO A 184 -14.84 -11.71 -16.02
CA PRO A 184 -14.69 -10.75 -17.11
C PRO A 184 -15.31 -9.38 -16.80
N GLU A 185 -16.12 -9.31 -15.74
CA GLU A 185 -16.81 -8.08 -15.33
C GLU A 185 -16.19 -7.46 -14.09
N ILE A 186 -16.30 -6.13 -13.99
CA ILE A 186 -15.95 -5.42 -12.77
C ILE A 186 -16.92 -5.81 -11.65
N SER A 187 -16.39 -6.11 -10.46
CA SER A 187 -17.21 -6.55 -9.34
C SER A 187 -17.90 -5.38 -8.64
N SER A 188 -19.22 -5.48 -8.46
CA SER A 188 -19.99 -4.54 -7.64
C SER A 188 -19.93 -4.85 -6.14
N LYS A 189 -19.33 -5.98 -5.74
CA LYS A 189 -19.24 -6.37 -4.34
C LYS A 189 -18.50 -5.31 -3.53
N GLN A 190 -19.11 -4.87 -2.44
CA GLN A 190 -18.59 -3.83 -1.54
C GLN A 190 -18.33 -2.47 -2.20
N ARG A 191 -19.01 -2.16 -3.32
CA ARG A 191 -18.89 -0.89 -4.03
C ARG A 191 -19.26 0.32 -3.16
N GLU A 192 -20.22 0.17 -2.26
CA GLU A 192 -20.67 1.22 -1.36
C GLU A 192 -19.78 1.44 -0.13
N LYS A 193 -18.87 0.49 0.13
CA LYS A 193 -17.98 0.56 1.29
C LYS A 193 -16.81 1.47 1.01
N ILE A 194 -16.69 2.57 1.76
CA ILE A 194 -15.53 3.46 1.69
C ILE A 194 -14.52 3.07 2.78
N CYS A 195 -13.30 2.81 2.35
CA CYS A 195 -12.17 2.50 3.23
C CYS A 195 -11.24 3.72 3.35
N PRO A 196 -10.41 3.82 4.42
CA PRO A 196 -9.45 4.91 4.59
C PRO A 196 -8.22 4.70 3.69
N ALA A 197 -8.36 5.06 2.41
CA ALA A 197 -7.36 4.78 1.38
C ALA A 197 -6.97 6.00 0.54
N TRP A 198 -7.72 7.11 0.61
CA TRP A 198 -7.78 8.13 -0.44
C TRP A 198 -6.92 9.36 -0.18
N GLU A 199 -6.83 9.80 1.07
CA GLU A 199 -6.21 11.07 1.46
C GLU A 199 -4.74 11.16 1.07
N ARG A 200 -3.96 10.10 1.30
CA ARG A 200 -2.51 10.11 1.04
C ARG A 200 -2.19 10.35 -0.43
N ALA A 201 -2.86 9.63 -1.32
CA ALA A 201 -2.68 9.82 -2.76
C ALA A 201 -3.22 11.17 -3.24
N TYR A 202 -4.37 11.60 -2.71
CA TYR A 202 -4.93 12.91 -3.04
C TYR A 202 -3.97 14.05 -2.69
N HIS A 203 -3.44 14.06 -1.48
CA HIS A 203 -2.51 15.10 -1.06
C HIS A 203 -1.21 15.08 -1.87
N HIS A 204 -0.73 13.91 -2.27
CA HIS A 204 0.42 13.86 -3.16
C HIS A 204 0.09 14.42 -4.55
N TYR A 205 -0.87 13.84 -5.25
CA TYR A 205 -1.12 14.22 -6.64
C TYR A 205 -1.78 15.59 -6.77
N HIS A 206 -2.76 15.90 -5.93
CA HIS A 206 -3.46 17.18 -5.99
C HIS A 206 -2.65 18.31 -5.35
N ASP A 207 -2.28 18.18 -4.08
CA ASP A 207 -1.71 19.31 -3.35
C ASP A 207 -0.22 19.52 -3.67
N ARG A 208 0.58 18.44 -3.83
CA ARG A 208 2.01 18.53 -4.15
C ARG A 208 2.30 18.68 -5.64
N LYS A 209 1.52 18.01 -6.50
CA LYS A 209 1.78 17.95 -7.95
C LYS A 209 0.82 18.81 -8.79
N GLY A 210 -0.23 19.39 -8.20
CA GLY A 210 -1.22 20.20 -8.90
C GLY A 210 -2.09 19.44 -9.90
N MET A 211 -2.18 18.11 -9.77
CA MET A 211 -3.00 17.26 -10.65
C MET A 211 -4.45 17.25 -10.17
N ASP A 212 -5.41 17.40 -11.08
CA ASP A 212 -6.82 17.31 -10.70
C ASP A 212 -7.22 15.85 -10.42
N MET A 213 -7.92 15.62 -9.29
CA MET A 213 -8.41 14.32 -8.87
C MET A 213 -9.92 14.36 -8.55
N PRO A 214 -10.78 14.62 -9.54
CA PRO A 214 -12.18 14.91 -9.30
C PRO A 214 -12.96 13.73 -8.69
N TYR A 215 -12.63 12.51 -9.03
CA TYR A 215 -13.29 11.33 -8.47
C TYR A 215 -12.75 10.95 -7.10
N THR A 216 -11.46 10.97 -6.91
CA THR A 216 -10.84 10.74 -5.58
C THR A 216 -11.32 11.78 -4.57
N ARG A 217 -11.50 13.04 -4.97
CA ARG A 217 -12.11 14.08 -4.13
C ARG A 217 -13.50 13.71 -3.62
N LYS A 218 -14.34 13.09 -4.46
CA LYS A 218 -15.67 12.57 -4.03
C LYS A 218 -15.55 11.48 -2.96
N MET A 219 -14.53 10.62 -3.06
CA MET A 219 -14.28 9.58 -2.04
C MET A 219 -13.83 10.19 -0.72
N ILE A 220 -12.92 11.17 -0.77
CA ILE A 220 -12.47 11.91 0.42
C ILE A 220 -13.63 12.58 1.15
N GLN A 221 -14.54 13.23 0.44
CA GLN A 221 -15.72 13.85 1.05
C GLN A 221 -16.60 12.86 1.82
N ARG A 222 -16.56 11.58 1.45
CA ARG A 222 -17.31 10.50 2.10
C ARG A 222 -16.52 9.78 3.21
N SER A 223 -15.19 9.85 3.20
CA SER A 223 -14.31 9.12 4.13
C SER A 223 -13.68 10.00 5.21
N ARG A 224 -13.60 11.31 5.00
CA ARG A 224 -12.90 12.25 5.88
C ARG A 224 -13.64 12.45 7.22
N PRO A 225 -12.93 12.42 8.36
CA PRO A 225 -11.50 12.08 8.46
C PRO A 225 -11.24 10.59 8.30
N GLU A 226 -10.18 10.23 7.57
CA GLU A 226 -9.74 8.84 7.49
C GLU A 226 -9.17 8.40 8.84
N GLY A 227 -9.93 7.57 9.55
CA GLY A 227 -9.63 7.12 10.89
C GLY A 227 -9.16 5.67 10.97
N THR A 228 -9.32 5.07 12.15
CA THR A 228 -8.76 3.75 12.52
C THR A 228 -9.66 2.56 12.22
N ALA A 229 -10.81 2.75 11.59
CA ALA A 229 -11.91 1.77 11.54
C ALA A 229 -11.57 0.43 10.88
N ASN A 230 -10.41 0.27 10.23
CA ASN A 230 -10.01 -0.98 9.61
C ASN A 230 -8.57 -1.33 9.96
N GLN A 231 -8.37 -2.52 10.56
CA GLN A 231 -7.05 -2.99 10.99
C GLN A 231 -6.03 -3.17 9.85
N SER A 232 -6.48 -3.33 8.61
CA SER A 232 -5.60 -3.55 7.45
C SER A 232 -5.00 -2.26 6.90
N PHE A 233 -5.58 -1.09 7.15
CA PHE A 233 -5.10 0.18 6.62
C PHE A 233 -4.18 0.91 7.59
N MET A 234 -3.25 1.70 7.05
CA MET A 234 -2.48 2.66 7.83
C MET A 234 -3.37 3.87 8.14
N PRO A 235 -3.70 4.14 9.42
CA PRO A 235 -4.69 5.14 9.79
C PRO A 235 -4.16 6.57 9.69
N TRP A 236 -5.06 7.54 9.93
CA TRP A 236 -4.76 8.96 10.14
C TRP A 236 -4.20 9.71 8.92
N ALA A 237 -4.48 9.24 7.70
CA ALA A 237 -3.98 9.90 6.50
C ALA A 237 -4.48 11.35 6.37
N SER A 238 -5.69 11.67 6.83
CA SER A 238 -6.19 13.06 6.89
C SER A 238 -5.33 13.97 7.76
N LEU A 239 -4.68 13.43 8.79
CA LEU A 239 -3.79 14.18 9.67
C LEU A 239 -2.35 14.19 9.17
N THR A 240 -1.86 13.02 8.73
CA THR A 240 -0.42 12.84 8.43
C THR A 240 -0.04 13.22 7.02
N SER A 241 -1.00 13.44 6.12
CA SER A 241 -0.71 13.76 4.72
C SER A 241 -1.12 15.19 4.31
N ALA A 242 -2.02 15.84 5.07
CA ALA A 242 -2.46 17.19 4.79
C ALA A 242 -1.41 18.26 5.17
N GLY A 243 -1.28 19.29 4.35
CA GLY A 243 -0.52 20.49 4.71
C GLY A 243 1.00 20.38 4.64
N PHE A 244 1.56 19.32 4.07
CA PHE A 244 3.00 19.27 3.83
C PHE A 244 3.38 20.23 2.69
N PRO A 245 4.43 21.04 2.87
CA PRO A 245 4.90 21.95 1.82
C PRO A 245 5.32 21.18 0.58
N VAL A 246 5.06 21.76 -0.58
CA VAL A 246 5.62 21.30 -1.87
C VAL A 246 7.13 21.39 -1.76
N ARG A 247 7.85 20.29 -1.95
CA ARG A 247 9.32 20.28 -2.01
C ARG A 247 9.78 20.57 -3.43
#